data_7bc946dd719c50b3af960e0f626f1e41
#
_entry.id   7bc946dd719c50b3af960e0f626f1e41
#
_cell.length_a   1.000
_cell.length_b   1.000
_cell.length_c   1.000
_cell.angle_alpha   90.00
_cell.angle_beta   90.00
_cell.angle_gamma   90.00
#
_symmetry.space_group_name_H-M   'P 1'
#
loop_
_entity.id
_entity.type
_entity.pdbx_description
1 polymer ?
#
loop_
_entity_poly.entity_id
_entity_poly.type
_entity_poly.pdbx_seq_one_letter_code
_entity_poly.pdbx_strand_id
1 'polypeptide(L)'
;SPDGVAGGDGIGFAFSPGPLGQIGKEGAAVGIGGLNNAFGFKLDTYHNTSTPKSDAKAKADPRNVGGGGAFGAFVSTDRNGMATTEESTAAKLNVQPTDNSFQDFVIDYNGDTKVMTVTYAGQTFTRNLTDWIKNSGGTTFSLSMTASTGGAKNLQQVQFGTFEYTESAVAKVRYVDANTGKDIIPPKTIAGEVDATVNIDKQLNNLKNSGYSYVSTDALQNPNYSETSGTPTLKLTNSGQTVIYKFKDVQGPQISVDSQTREVGKTINPITITTTDNSKDVLTTTVTGLPSGLSFDQTTNTITGTPSEVGTTTVTVNTTDATGNVTSKQFTITIQDTISPVVNVTPSQASEVFTPINPITITATDNSGKVVTHTVTGLPQGLKFDASTNSIVGTPTQIGTNTITIESTDASGNKTTTKINYEVTRNSASDSTSTSIVNSVSTSISNSTSLSDSVKASQSLSTKESTSKSLSGLSLIHI
;
A
#
# COMPACT_ATOMS: atom_id res chain seq x y z
N SER A 1 45.24 -36.14 2.42
CA SER A 1 45.48 -36.87 1.17
C SER A 1 46.97 -37.02 0.96
N PRO A 2 47.42 -38.07 0.30
CA PRO A 2 48.86 -38.28 0.04
C PRO A 2 49.51 -37.14 -0.75
N ASP A 3 48.73 -36.34 -1.41
CA ASP A 3 49.21 -35.27 -2.33
C ASP A 3 49.09 -33.87 -1.72
N GLY A 4 48.83 -33.71 -0.42
CA GLY A 4 48.67 -32.41 0.24
C GLY A 4 47.41 -31.66 -0.14
N VAL A 5 46.54 -32.23 -0.94
CA VAL A 5 45.24 -31.68 -1.27
C VAL A 5 44.28 -32.03 -0.15
N ALA A 6 43.77 -31.02 0.54
CA ALA A 6 42.77 -31.22 1.59
C ALA A 6 41.54 -31.91 1.00
N GLY A 7 41.17 -33.05 1.59
CA GLY A 7 39.87 -33.63 1.35
C GLY A 7 38.80 -32.75 1.96
N GLY A 8 37.62 -32.79 1.44
CA GLY A 8 36.57 -31.89 1.96
C GLY A 8 35.17 -32.46 1.75
N ASP A 9 34.13 -31.92 2.32
CA ASP A 9 34.13 -30.99 3.46
C ASP A 9 33.94 -31.73 4.77
N GLY A 10 33.03 -32.71 4.85
CA GLY A 10 32.81 -33.49 6.03
C GLY A 10 31.44 -34.18 6.15
N ILE A 11 31.18 -34.74 7.32
CA ILE A 11 29.89 -35.33 7.67
C ILE A 11 29.24 -34.46 8.75
N GLY A 12 27.97 -34.15 8.59
CA GLY A 12 27.15 -33.39 9.54
C GLY A 12 25.97 -34.20 10.06
N PHE A 13 25.71 -34.06 11.32
CA PHE A 13 24.50 -34.54 11.99
C PHE A 13 23.76 -33.33 12.52
N ALA A 14 22.48 -33.17 12.14
CA ALA A 14 21.70 -32.00 12.55
C ALA A 14 20.37 -32.39 13.18
N PHE A 15 20.05 -31.70 14.24
CA PHE A 15 18.74 -31.70 14.88
C PHE A 15 18.06 -30.37 14.56
N SER A 16 16.89 -30.43 13.93
CA SER A 16 16.16 -29.24 13.50
C SER A 16 14.70 -29.24 13.98
N PRO A 17 14.16 -28.14 14.45
CA PRO A 17 12.73 -28.03 14.76
C PRO A 17 11.84 -28.02 13.51
N GLY A 18 12.44 -28.04 12.31
CA GLY A 18 11.75 -28.08 11.03
C GLY A 18 11.15 -29.45 10.68
N PRO A 19 10.40 -29.53 9.57
CA PRO A 19 9.80 -30.78 9.12
C PRO A 19 10.86 -31.83 8.71
N LEU A 20 10.42 -33.08 8.72
CA LEU A 20 11.26 -34.22 8.28
C LEU A 20 11.71 -34.03 6.82
N GLY A 21 12.92 -34.50 6.52
CA GLY A 21 13.51 -34.50 5.18
C GLY A 21 14.18 -33.18 4.78
N GLN A 22 14.24 -32.21 5.67
CA GLN A 22 15.05 -31.00 5.43
C GLN A 22 16.52 -31.30 5.64
N ILE A 23 17.36 -30.86 4.71
CA ILE A 23 18.81 -30.85 4.80
C ILE A 23 19.32 -29.44 4.53
N GLY A 24 20.43 -29.06 5.12
CA GLY A 24 21.06 -27.78 4.92
C GLY A 24 21.87 -27.69 3.62
N LYS A 25 22.69 -26.67 3.54
CA LYS A 25 23.56 -26.39 2.40
C LYS A 25 24.78 -27.29 2.39
N GLU A 26 25.28 -27.53 1.21
CA GLU A 26 26.56 -28.28 0.97
C GLU A 26 27.78 -27.41 1.29
N GLY A 27 28.97 -27.97 1.11
CA GLY A 27 30.25 -27.32 1.35
C GLY A 27 30.50 -27.07 2.83
N ALA A 28 31.02 -25.91 3.17
CA ALA A 28 31.36 -25.50 4.55
C ALA A 28 30.19 -25.61 5.55
N ALA A 29 28.96 -25.64 5.06
CA ALA A 29 27.77 -25.80 5.89
C ALA A 29 27.53 -27.23 6.37
N VAL A 30 28.14 -28.22 5.73
CA VAL A 30 28.09 -29.66 6.03
C VAL A 30 26.66 -30.17 6.26
N GLY A 31 25.70 -29.61 5.50
CA GLY A 31 24.27 -29.95 5.62
C GLY A 31 23.56 -29.43 6.89
N ILE A 32 24.23 -28.65 7.73
CA ILE A 32 23.67 -28.05 8.94
C ILE A 32 23.26 -26.59 8.66
N GLY A 33 24.16 -25.80 8.07
CA GLY A 33 23.86 -24.45 7.67
C GLY A 33 22.73 -24.41 6.63
N GLY A 34 21.82 -23.44 6.77
CA GLY A 34 20.58 -23.36 5.99
C GLY A 34 19.34 -23.92 6.70
N LEU A 35 19.52 -24.77 7.71
CA LEU A 35 18.45 -25.15 8.63
C LEU A 35 18.29 -24.07 9.70
N ASN A 36 17.05 -23.65 9.95
CA ASN A 36 16.78 -22.56 10.91
C ASN A 36 16.74 -23.09 12.33
N ASN A 37 17.40 -22.40 13.26
CA ASN A 37 17.46 -22.76 14.68
C ASN A 37 17.86 -24.22 14.92
N ALA A 38 18.71 -24.76 14.08
CA ALA A 38 19.20 -26.13 14.19
C ALA A 38 20.44 -26.19 15.08
N PHE A 39 20.68 -27.38 15.56
CA PHE A 39 21.87 -27.75 16.31
C PHE A 39 22.45 -29.03 15.74
N GLY A 40 23.76 -29.18 15.74
CA GLY A 40 24.37 -30.39 15.20
C GLY A 40 25.79 -30.59 15.61
N PHE A 41 26.36 -31.65 15.07
CA PHE A 41 27.78 -31.98 15.22
C PHE A 41 28.37 -32.26 13.83
N LYS A 42 29.56 -31.79 13.57
CA LYS A 42 30.30 -32.08 12.34
C LYS A 42 31.64 -32.76 12.59
N LEU A 43 31.95 -33.71 11.74
CA LEU A 43 33.31 -34.20 11.48
C LEU A 43 33.77 -33.49 10.20
N ASP A 44 34.64 -32.52 10.35
CA ASP A 44 35.06 -31.64 9.27
C ASP A 44 36.50 -31.97 8.86
N THR A 45 36.69 -32.22 7.58
CA THR A 45 38.00 -32.54 6.99
C THR A 45 38.64 -31.37 6.28
N TYR A 46 37.95 -30.24 6.21
CA TYR A 46 38.43 -29.03 5.58
C TYR A 46 38.23 -27.79 6.46
N HIS A 47 39.34 -27.18 6.90
CA HIS A 47 39.28 -25.97 7.73
C HIS A 47 39.05 -24.72 6.92
N ASN A 48 37.87 -24.14 7.03
CA ASN A 48 37.47 -22.88 6.35
C ASN A 48 38.00 -21.67 7.14
N THR A 49 39.14 -21.11 6.74
CA THR A 49 39.81 -20.00 7.42
C THR A 49 39.17 -18.65 7.28
N SER A 50 38.26 -18.49 6.34
CA SER A 50 37.47 -17.26 6.10
C SER A 50 35.99 -17.59 6.05
N THR A 51 35.16 -16.61 6.36
CA THR A 51 33.69 -16.75 6.21
C THR A 51 33.38 -17.01 4.75
N PRO A 52 32.79 -18.15 4.41
CA PRO A 52 32.38 -18.47 3.06
C PRO A 52 31.39 -17.42 2.52
N LYS A 53 31.12 -17.45 1.22
CA LYS A 53 30.12 -16.57 0.60
C LYS A 53 28.78 -16.70 1.33
N SER A 54 28.00 -15.63 1.34
CA SER A 54 26.74 -15.51 2.11
C SER A 54 25.70 -16.61 1.80
N ASP A 55 25.77 -17.21 0.62
CA ASP A 55 24.92 -18.33 0.20
C ASP A 55 25.33 -19.68 0.81
N ALA A 56 26.55 -19.83 1.29
CA ALA A 56 27.05 -21.03 1.94
C ALA A 56 26.43 -21.26 3.34
N LYS A 57 25.83 -20.24 3.94
CA LYS A 57 25.20 -20.33 5.26
C LYS A 57 26.08 -20.88 6.37
N ALA A 58 27.39 -20.61 6.33
CA ALA A 58 28.36 -20.98 7.35
C ALA A 58 29.32 -19.83 7.62
N LYS A 59 29.76 -19.70 8.87
CA LYS A 59 30.89 -18.85 9.25
C LYS A 59 32.20 -19.59 9.14
N ALA A 60 33.31 -18.85 9.20
CA ALA A 60 34.64 -19.43 9.30
C ALA A 60 34.77 -20.38 10.51
N ASP A 61 35.57 -21.40 10.35
CA ASP A 61 35.85 -22.34 11.43
C ASP A 61 36.75 -21.73 12.50
N PRO A 62 36.69 -22.26 13.74
CA PRO A 62 37.52 -21.80 14.82
C PRO A 62 39.03 -21.97 14.53
N ARG A 63 39.82 -20.99 14.94
CA ARG A 63 41.28 -20.99 14.70
C ARG A 63 42.01 -22.08 15.49
N ASN A 64 41.48 -22.54 16.64
CA ASN A 64 42.06 -23.54 17.50
C ASN A 64 42.17 -24.93 16.84
N VAL A 65 41.41 -25.17 15.77
CA VAL A 65 41.47 -26.43 14.99
C VAL A 65 42.21 -26.28 13.67
N GLY A 66 42.86 -25.14 13.42
CA GLY A 66 43.68 -24.88 12.24
C GLY A 66 44.99 -25.67 12.22
N GLY A 67 45.70 -25.63 11.07
CA GLY A 67 47.02 -26.29 10.92
C GLY A 67 46.94 -27.73 10.39
N GLY A 68 45.85 -28.09 9.70
CA GLY A 68 45.65 -29.36 9.01
C GLY A 68 45.05 -30.46 9.89
N GLY A 69 44.54 -31.50 9.24
CA GLY A 69 43.81 -32.61 9.86
C GLY A 69 42.34 -32.31 10.08
N ALA A 70 41.57 -33.37 10.26
CA ALA A 70 40.14 -33.27 10.54
C ALA A 70 39.87 -32.86 12.00
N PHE A 71 38.74 -32.26 12.24
CA PHE A 71 38.27 -31.86 13.58
C PHE A 71 36.78 -32.20 13.78
N GLY A 72 36.38 -32.32 15.05
CA GLY A 72 35.01 -32.46 15.45
C GLY A 72 34.54 -31.17 16.18
N ALA A 73 33.31 -30.78 15.99
CA ALA A 73 32.75 -29.62 16.70
C ALA A 73 31.24 -29.65 16.70
N PHE A 74 30.62 -29.08 17.74
CA PHE A 74 29.22 -28.74 17.69
C PHE A 74 28.99 -27.45 16.85
N VAL A 75 27.83 -27.40 16.23
CA VAL A 75 27.41 -26.31 15.33
C VAL A 75 25.99 -25.90 15.70
N SER A 76 25.75 -24.60 15.80
CA SER A 76 24.42 -24.07 15.96
C SER A 76 24.06 -23.11 14.81
N THR A 77 22.81 -23.05 14.43
CA THR A 77 22.32 -22.09 13.42
C THR A 77 21.37 -21.09 14.06
N ASP A 78 21.38 -19.89 13.52
CA ASP A 78 20.42 -18.85 13.89
C ASP A 78 19.06 -19.03 13.15
N ARG A 79 18.13 -18.10 13.39
CA ARG A 79 16.82 -18.08 12.73
C ARG A 79 16.88 -17.94 11.19
N ASN A 80 18.01 -17.52 10.64
CA ASN A 80 18.25 -17.39 9.21
C ASN A 80 19.06 -18.55 8.62
N GLY A 81 19.36 -19.55 9.45
CA GLY A 81 20.13 -20.72 9.08
C GLY A 81 21.63 -20.49 8.99
N MET A 82 22.16 -19.39 9.52
CA MET A 82 23.61 -19.14 9.50
C MET A 82 24.30 -20.01 10.55
N ALA A 83 25.14 -20.96 10.11
CA ALA A 83 25.86 -21.88 10.97
C ALA A 83 27.08 -21.21 11.61
N THR A 84 27.24 -21.45 12.89
CA THR A 84 28.42 -21.08 13.69
C THR A 84 28.99 -22.35 14.33
N THR A 85 30.24 -22.67 14.02
CA THR A 85 31.01 -23.75 14.70
C THR A 85 31.38 -23.25 16.08
N GLU A 86 31.03 -24.01 17.11
CA GLU A 86 31.29 -23.65 18.52
C GLU A 86 32.76 -23.87 18.88
N GLU A 87 33.51 -22.79 19.02
CA GLU A 87 34.97 -22.84 19.31
C GLU A 87 35.29 -23.60 20.60
N SER A 88 34.45 -23.45 21.63
CA SER A 88 34.64 -24.10 22.92
C SER A 88 34.56 -25.65 22.87
N THR A 89 33.93 -26.19 21.85
CA THR A 89 33.73 -27.64 21.66
C THR A 89 34.57 -28.19 20.53
N ALA A 90 35.20 -27.34 19.73
CA ALA A 90 35.99 -27.74 18.58
C ALA A 90 37.34 -28.31 18.98
N ALA A 91 37.64 -29.52 18.53
CA ALA A 91 38.92 -30.16 18.75
C ALA A 91 39.35 -31.01 17.55
N LYS A 92 40.68 -31.08 17.32
CA LYS A 92 41.22 -31.99 16.31
C LYS A 92 40.91 -33.42 16.66
N LEU A 93 40.65 -34.24 15.64
CA LEU A 93 40.40 -35.65 15.82
C LEU A 93 41.71 -36.38 16.17
N ASN A 94 41.66 -37.18 17.21
CA ASN A 94 42.80 -38.03 17.59
C ASN A 94 43.05 -39.13 16.55
N VAL A 95 41.95 -39.64 15.96
CA VAL A 95 41.99 -40.60 14.86
C VAL A 95 41.49 -39.89 13.61
N GLN A 96 42.37 -39.72 12.63
CA GLN A 96 42.03 -39.04 11.38
C GLN A 96 41.28 -40.00 10.43
N PRO A 97 40.23 -39.57 9.75
CA PRO A 97 39.45 -40.40 8.83
C PRO A 97 40.16 -40.56 7.46
N THR A 98 41.33 -41.24 7.45
CA THR A 98 42.23 -41.27 6.29
C THR A 98 42.57 -42.66 5.76
N ASP A 99 42.22 -43.71 6.48
CA ASP A 99 42.69 -45.09 6.23
C ASP A 99 41.66 -46.01 5.59
N ASN A 100 40.53 -45.49 5.14
CA ASN A 100 39.38 -46.26 4.61
C ASN A 100 38.81 -47.31 5.60
N SER A 101 39.07 -47.15 6.89
CA SER A 101 38.43 -47.98 7.93
C SER A 101 37.20 -47.24 8.51
N PHE A 102 36.18 -48.00 8.83
CA PHE A 102 35.05 -47.44 9.62
C PHE A 102 35.52 -47.21 11.05
N GLN A 103 35.15 -46.02 11.55
CA GLN A 103 35.33 -45.66 12.95
C GLN A 103 33.98 -45.59 13.63
N ASP A 104 33.94 -46.00 14.90
CA ASP A 104 32.73 -45.90 15.71
C ASP A 104 32.38 -44.45 15.94
N PHE A 105 31.11 -44.13 15.67
CA PHE A 105 30.50 -42.82 15.89
C PHE A 105 29.22 -43.00 16.68
N VAL A 106 29.16 -42.44 17.88
CA VAL A 106 28.01 -42.54 18.78
C VAL A 106 27.54 -41.17 19.17
N ILE A 107 26.25 -40.93 19.06
CA ILE A 107 25.58 -39.76 19.63
C ILE A 107 24.70 -40.27 20.75
N ASP A 108 24.95 -39.78 21.96
CA ASP A 108 24.14 -40.03 23.14
C ASP A 108 23.57 -38.71 23.64
N TYR A 109 22.26 -38.68 23.89
CA TYR A 109 21.60 -37.54 24.48
C TYR A 109 20.86 -37.94 25.74
N ASN A 110 21.30 -37.39 26.86
CA ASN A 110 20.61 -37.60 28.14
C ASN A 110 19.52 -36.54 28.33
N GLY A 111 18.25 -36.97 28.26
CA GLY A 111 17.08 -36.12 28.37
C GLY A 111 16.92 -35.44 29.74
N ASP A 112 17.42 -36.00 30.82
CA ASP A 112 17.36 -35.42 32.17
C ASP A 112 18.36 -34.29 32.35
N THR A 113 19.60 -34.51 31.97
CA THR A 113 20.69 -33.54 32.10
C THR A 113 20.75 -32.54 30.91
N LYS A 114 20.07 -32.84 29.82
CA LYS A 114 20.12 -32.11 28.55
C LYS A 114 21.52 -32.10 27.92
N VAL A 115 22.35 -33.06 28.27
CA VAL A 115 23.72 -33.18 27.72
C VAL A 115 23.72 -34.12 26.54
N MET A 116 24.26 -33.65 25.41
CA MET A 116 24.61 -34.46 24.27
C MET A 116 26.11 -34.81 24.33
N THR A 117 26.42 -36.08 24.17
CA THR A 117 27.76 -36.60 24.06
C THR A 117 27.94 -37.23 22.69
N VAL A 118 28.93 -36.75 21.94
CA VAL A 118 29.35 -37.38 20.69
C VAL A 118 30.69 -38.05 20.90
N THR A 119 30.76 -39.31 20.56
CA THR A 119 32.00 -40.11 20.64
C THR A 119 32.40 -40.52 19.22
N TYR A 120 33.60 -40.16 18.82
CA TYR A 120 34.21 -40.58 17.57
C TYR A 120 35.54 -41.31 17.86
N ALA A 121 35.66 -42.56 17.46
CA ALA A 121 36.86 -43.36 17.68
C ALA A 121 37.41 -43.26 19.12
N GLY A 122 36.53 -43.26 20.12
CA GLY A 122 36.84 -43.11 21.52
C GLY A 122 37.09 -41.68 22.03
N GLN A 123 37.15 -40.69 21.17
CA GLN A 123 37.22 -39.27 21.56
C GLN A 123 35.82 -38.70 21.79
N THR A 124 35.61 -38.04 22.92
CA THR A 124 34.28 -37.50 23.30
C THR A 124 34.22 -36.00 23.19
N PHE A 125 33.05 -35.51 22.77
CA PHE A 125 32.66 -34.12 22.68
C PHE A 125 31.33 -33.97 23.42
N THR A 126 31.20 -32.99 24.29
CA THR A 126 29.98 -32.80 25.09
C THR A 126 29.42 -31.39 24.97
N ARG A 127 28.10 -31.29 24.99
CA ARG A 127 27.41 -30.00 24.95
C ARG A 127 26.10 -30.08 25.72
N ASN A 128 25.86 -29.12 26.63
CA ASN A 128 24.54 -28.97 27.26
C ASN A 128 23.62 -28.20 26.36
N LEU A 129 22.46 -28.77 26.05
CA LEU A 129 21.51 -28.24 25.07
C LEU A 129 20.36 -27.43 25.67
N THR A 130 20.36 -27.17 26.99
CA THR A 130 19.26 -26.48 27.68
C THR A 130 18.89 -25.16 27.00
N ASP A 131 19.88 -24.32 26.69
CA ASP A 131 19.64 -23.03 26.06
C ASP A 131 19.15 -23.16 24.61
N TRP A 132 19.72 -24.11 23.86
CA TRP A 132 19.28 -24.35 22.49
C TRP A 132 17.84 -24.87 22.45
N ILE A 133 17.47 -25.83 23.28
CA ILE A 133 16.09 -26.36 23.36
C ILE A 133 15.10 -25.25 23.69
N LYS A 134 15.45 -24.41 24.67
CA LYS A 134 14.61 -23.25 25.06
C LYS A 134 14.41 -22.25 23.87
N ASN A 135 15.46 -21.99 23.11
CA ASN A 135 15.45 -21.00 22.03
C ASN A 135 14.93 -21.56 20.70
N SER A 136 14.98 -22.88 20.50
CA SER A 136 14.48 -23.53 19.28
C SER A 136 12.97 -23.57 19.16
N GLY A 137 12.24 -23.33 20.26
CA GLY A 137 10.78 -23.27 20.29
C GLY A 137 10.07 -24.63 20.30
N GLY A 138 10.78 -25.74 20.56
CA GLY A 138 10.17 -27.05 20.59
C GLY A 138 10.97 -28.08 21.37
N THR A 139 10.33 -29.21 21.62
CA THR A 139 10.94 -30.40 22.26
C THR A 139 11.06 -31.57 21.31
N THR A 140 10.58 -31.45 20.10
CA THR A 140 10.61 -32.44 19.03
C THR A 140 11.50 -31.95 17.90
N PHE A 141 12.45 -32.79 17.49
CA PHE A 141 13.42 -32.43 16.46
C PHE A 141 13.51 -33.54 15.41
N SER A 142 13.65 -33.12 14.15
CA SER A 142 14.03 -34.04 13.08
C SER A 142 15.56 -34.22 13.07
N LEU A 143 16.00 -35.45 12.96
CA LEU A 143 17.43 -35.78 12.76
C LEU A 143 17.71 -35.88 11.26
N SER A 144 18.73 -35.19 10.80
CA SER A 144 19.32 -35.38 9.48
C SER A 144 20.81 -35.69 9.56
N MET A 145 21.27 -36.51 8.63
CA MET A 145 22.67 -36.80 8.45
C MET A 145 23.06 -36.53 7.02
N THR A 146 24.16 -35.84 6.85
CA THR A 146 24.65 -35.41 5.55
C THR A 146 26.12 -35.63 5.39
N ALA A 147 26.53 -35.93 4.19
CA ALA A 147 27.91 -35.88 3.76
C ALA A 147 28.05 -34.79 2.68
N SER A 148 29.05 -33.96 2.81
CA SER A 148 29.24 -32.82 1.92
C SER A 148 30.63 -32.80 1.32
N THR A 149 30.71 -32.45 0.04
CA THR A 149 31.94 -32.19 -0.68
C THR A 149 31.84 -30.89 -1.44
N GLY A 150 32.88 -30.07 -1.43
CA GLY A 150 32.99 -28.87 -2.21
C GLY A 150 33.99 -28.98 -3.37
N GLY A 151 34.88 -28.01 -3.49
CA GLY A 151 36.02 -28.09 -4.40
C GLY A 151 37.02 -29.18 -4.06
N ALA A 152 37.12 -29.56 -2.79
CA ALA A 152 37.84 -30.73 -2.29
C ALA A 152 36.86 -31.89 -2.13
N LYS A 153 37.30 -33.13 -2.36
CA LYS A 153 36.41 -34.31 -2.39
C LYS A 153 36.98 -35.45 -1.59
N ASN A 154 36.15 -36.12 -0.78
CA ASN A 154 36.40 -37.37 -0.12
C ASN A 154 35.26 -38.36 -0.36
N LEU A 155 35.56 -39.63 -0.42
CA LEU A 155 34.54 -40.67 -0.28
C LEU A 155 34.17 -40.72 1.21
N GLN A 156 32.90 -40.50 1.48
CA GLN A 156 32.36 -40.54 2.84
C GLN A 156 31.28 -41.62 2.88
N GLN A 157 31.40 -42.50 3.83
CA GLN A 157 30.50 -43.62 4.03
C GLN A 157 30.05 -43.68 5.47
N VAL A 158 28.79 -43.96 5.70
CA VAL A 158 28.21 -44.20 7.01
C VAL A 158 27.49 -45.55 6.99
N GLN A 159 27.76 -46.37 7.95
CA GLN A 159 27.06 -47.60 8.20
C GLN A 159 26.29 -47.43 9.52
N PHE A 160 24.96 -47.60 9.45
CA PHE A 160 24.14 -47.52 10.65
C PHE A 160 24.32 -48.73 11.53
N GLY A 161 24.54 -48.47 12.81
CA GLY A 161 24.48 -49.44 13.90
C GLY A 161 23.08 -49.50 14.53
N THR A 162 23.00 -49.31 15.83
CA THR A 162 21.73 -49.20 16.56
C THR A 162 21.25 -47.78 16.58
N PHE A 163 19.94 -47.62 16.54
CA PHE A 163 19.27 -46.34 16.73
C PHE A 163 18.15 -46.53 17.75
N GLU A 164 18.37 -46.04 18.95
CA GLU A 164 17.40 -46.06 20.04
C GLU A 164 16.83 -44.67 20.26
N TYR A 165 15.55 -44.57 20.31
CA TYR A 165 14.86 -43.30 20.51
C TYR A 165 13.51 -43.50 21.19
N THR A 166 13.04 -42.48 21.91
CA THR A 166 11.66 -42.43 22.36
C THR A 166 10.80 -41.91 21.20
N GLU A 167 9.84 -42.72 20.79
CA GLU A 167 8.94 -42.35 19.72
C GLU A 167 8.14 -41.09 20.09
N SER A 168 8.20 -40.08 19.25
CA SER A 168 7.48 -38.85 19.45
C SER A 168 6.21 -38.83 18.60
N ALA A 169 5.10 -38.62 19.26
CA ALA A 169 3.82 -38.38 18.59
C ALA A 169 3.60 -36.91 18.28
N VAL A 170 3.02 -36.62 17.14
CA VAL A 170 2.74 -35.27 16.70
C VAL A 170 1.26 -35.13 16.36
N ALA A 171 0.62 -34.12 16.93
CA ALA A 171 -0.74 -33.71 16.59
C ALA A 171 -0.77 -32.28 16.06
N LYS A 172 -1.64 -32.03 15.12
CA LYS A 172 -1.89 -30.71 14.53
C LYS A 172 -3.24 -30.19 15.01
N VAL A 173 -3.28 -28.98 15.51
CA VAL A 173 -4.51 -28.27 15.87
C VAL A 173 -4.71 -27.15 14.89
N ARG A 174 -5.85 -27.15 14.22
CA ARG A 174 -6.23 -26.11 13.24
C ARG A 174 -7.43 -25.32 13.75
N TYR A 175 -7.43 -24.04 13.46
CA TYR A 175 -8.50 -23.10 13.75
C TYR A 175 -8.98 -22.51 12.44
N VAL A 176 -10.10 -23.02 11.95
CA VAL A 176 -10.54 -22.76 10.57
C VAL A 176 -11.85 -21.98 10.55
N ASP A 177 -11.99 -21.17 9.52
CA ASP A 177 -13.26 -20.59 9.14
C ASP A 177 -14.22 -21.68 8.66
N ALA A 178 -15.41 -21.75 9.25
CA ALA A 178 -16.39 -22.78 8.99
C ALA A 178 -16.93 -22.77 7.55
N ASN A 179 -16.92 -21.61 6.89
CA ASN A 179 -17.43 -21.45 5.53
C ASN A 179 -16.36 -21.84 4.49
N THR A 180 -15.12 -21.45 4.71
CA THR A 180 -14.05 -21.57 3.72
C THR A 180 -13.11 -22.75 3.99
N GLY A 181 -13.05 -23.24 5.24
CA GLY A 181 -12.09 -24.26 5.67
C GLY A 181 -10.66 -23.75 5.77
N LYS A 182 -10.42 -22.46 5.56
CA LYS A 182 -9.10 -21.84 5.66
C LYS A 182 -8.70 -21.60 7.11
N ASP A 183 -7.41 -21.70 7.40
CA ASP A 183 -6.89 -21.37 8.73
C ASP A 183 -7.02 -19.87 9.01
N ILE A 184 -7.66 -19.53 10.14
CA ILE A 184 -7.81 -18.15 10.66
C ILE A 184 -6.49 -17.71 11.30
N ILE A 185 -5.89 -18.60 12.06
CA ILE A 185 -4.56 -18.43 12.66
C ILE A 185 -3.69 -19.62 12.28
N PRO A 186 -2.36 -19.50 12.33
CA PRO A 186 -1.46 -20.60 11.98
C PRO A 186 -1.76 -21.87 12.79
N PRO A 187 -1.76 -23.05 12.17
CA PRO A 187 -1.92 -24.30 12.86
C PRO A 187 -0.88 -24.48 13.96
N LYS A 188 -1.30 -25.04 15.09
CA LYS A 188 -0.41 -25.38 16.20
C LYS A 188 0.00 -26.85 16.13
N THR A 189 1.28 -27.11 16.21
CA THR A 189 1.81 -28.47 16.35
C THR A 189 2.04 -28.76 17.82
N ILE A 190 1.50 -29.90 18.28
CA ILE A 190 1.73 -30.43 19.63
C ILE A 190 2.51 -31.72 19.48
N ALA A 191 3.59 -31.83 20.20
CA ALA A 191 4.41 -33.02 20.23
C ALA A 191 4.57 -33.52 21.65
N GLY A 192 4.74 -34.83 21.79
CA GLY A 192 4.91 -35.49 23.06
C GLY A 192 5.23 -36.99 22.89
N GLU A 193 5.31 -37.69 23.97
CA GLU A 193 5.46 -39.13 23.94
C GLU A 193 4.19 -39.82 23.44
N VAL A 194 4.30 -40.94 22.77
CA VAL A 194 3.17 -41.80 22.42
C VAL A 194 2.40 -42.16 23.70
N ASP A 195 1.08 -42.16 23.61
CA ASP A 195 0.14 -42.37 24.73
C ASP A 195 0.07 -41.26 25.80
N ALA A 196 0.87 -40.22 25.70
CA ALA A 196 0.71 -39.05 26.56
C ALA A 196 -0.59 -38.32 26.28
N THR A 197 -1.26 -37.88 27.35
CA THR A 197 -2.46 -37.03 27.23
C THR A 197 -2.07 -35.56 27.36
N VAL A 198 -2.36 -34.77 26.37
CA VAL A 198 -2.04 -33.33 26.29
C VAL A 198 -3.31 -32.48 26.32
N ASN A 199 -3.20 -31.32 26.93
CA ASN A 199 -4.28 -30.32 26.89
C ASN A 199 -4.22 -29.55 25.58
N ILE A 200 -5.41 -29.29 25.03
CA ILE A 200 -5.58 -28.48 23.82
C ILE A 200 -6.38 -27.24 24.18
N ASP A 201 -5.93 -26.09 23.69
CA ASP A 201 -6.65 -24.84 23.82
C ASP A 201 -7.46 -24.57 22.54
N LYS A 202 -8.79 -24.36 22.69
CA LYS A 202 -9.70 -23.94 21.61
C LYS A 202 -9.44 -22.51 21.13
N GLN A 203 -8.64 -21.73 21.83
CA GLN A 203 -8.39 -20.31 21.52
C GLN A 203 -9.66 -19.44 21.51
N LEU A 204 -10.67 -19.79 22.31
CA LEU A 204 -11.99 -19.15 22.29
C LEU A 204 -11.91 -17.63 22.50
N ASN A 205 -11.16 -17.19 23.51
CA ASN A 205 -11.02 -15.76 23.81
C ASN A 205 -10.21 -15.02 22.75
N ASN A 206 -9.14 -15.62 22.28
CA ASN A 206 -8.29 -15.03 21.23
C ASN A 206 -9.10 -14.80 19.94
N LEU A 207 -9.81 -15.83 19.48
CA LEU A 207 -10.59 -15.75 18.26
C LEU A 207 -11.86 -14.90 18.42
N LYS A 208 -12.49 -14.89 19.60
CA LYS A 208 -13.58 -13.96 19.92
C LYS A 208 -13.12 -12.50 19.80
N ASN A 209 -11.94 -12.19 20.34
CA ASN A 209 -11.37 -10.84 20.25
C ASN A 209 -11.01 -10.44 18.80
N SER A 210 -10.81 -11.43 17.94
CA SER A 210 -10.56 -11.23 16.49
C SER A 210 -11.84 -11.28 15.65
N GLY A 211 -13.03 -11.28 16.27
CA GLY A 211 -14.30 -11.22 15.57
C GLY A 211 -14.89 -12.58 15.18
N TYR A 212 -14.40 -13.70 15.75
CA TYR A 212 -14.87 -15.03 15.41
C TYR A 212 -15.62 -15.69 16.57
N SER A 213 -16.66 -16.43 16.24
CA SER A 213 -17.44 -17.24 17.18
C SER A 213 -17.24 -18.72 16.91
N TYR A 214 -16.98 -19.50 17.98
CA TYR A 214 -16.84 -20.95 17.88
C TYR A 214 -18.15 -21.61 17.40
N VAL A 215 -18.02 -22.57 16.49
CA VAL A 215 -19.15 -23.32 15.92
C VAL A 215 -19.11 -24.79 16.32
N SER A 216 -18.02 -25.48 16.04
CA SER A 216 -17.91 -26.92 16.27
C SER A 216 -16.46 -27.40 16.29
N THR A 217 -16.28 -28.61 16.78
CA THR A 217 -15.01 -29.35 16.76
C THR A 217 -15.13 -30.55 15.83
N ASP A 218 -14.19 -30.66 14.92
CA ASP A 218 -14.09 -31.79 13.99
C ASP A 218 -13.01 -32.76 14.47
N ALA A 219 -13.28 -33.37 15.62
CA ALA A 219 -12.44 -34.41 16.25
C ALA A 219 -13.26 -35.61 16.67
N LEU A 220 -14.54 -35.62 16.36
CA LEU A 220 -15.51 -36.61 16.85
C LEU A 220 -15.25 -38.02 16.40
N GLN A 221 -14.41 -38.22 15.37
CA GLN A 221 -13.98 -39.54 14.92
C GLN A 221 -12.66 -40.01 15.54
N ASN A 222 -12.01 -39.15 16.33
CA ASN A 222 -10.80 -39.51 17.04
C ASN A 222 -11.14 -39.95 18.48
N PRO A 223 -11.07 -41.26 18.79
CA PRO A 223 -11.41 -41.77 20.10
C PRO A 223 -10.48 -41.27 21.20
N ASN A 224 -9.36 -40.68 20.84
CA ASN A 224 -8.38 -40.13 21.78
C ASN A 224 -8.65 -38.66 22.16
N TYR A 225 -9.63 -38.01 21.52
CA TYR A 225 -10.05 -36.65 21.85
C TYR A 225 -11.19 -36.64 22.86
N SER A 226 -11.12 -35.78 23.88
CA SER A 226 -12.15 -35.62 24.90
C SER A 226 -12.31 -34.17 25.33
N GLU A 227 -13.57 -33.75 25.57
CA GLU A 227 -13.92 -32.46 26.17
C GLU A 227 -14.61 -32.58 27.51
N THR A 228 -14.67 -33.76 28.09
CA THR A 228 -15.50 -34.07 29.29
C THR A 228 -15.03 -33.38 30.57
N SER A 229 -13.77 -32.95 30.63
CA SER A 229 -13.16 -32.29 31.81
C SER A 229 -13.17 -30.76 31.75
N GLY A 230 -13.88 -30.15 30.79
CA GLY A 230 -13.91 -28.70 30.60
C GLY A 230 -12.73 -28.16 29.77
N THR A 231 -11.53 -28.71 29.90
CA THR A 231 -10.39 -28.46 29.03
C THR A 231 -10.26 -29.60 28.03
N PRO A 232 -10.26 -29.36 26.72
CA PRO A 232 -10.06 -30.40 25.73
C PRO A 232 -8.73 -31.11 25.91
N THR A 233 -8.74 -32.43 25.78
CA THR A 233 -7.54 -33.27 25.87
C THR A 233 -7.43 -34.17 24.64
N LEU A 234 -6.20 -34.52 24.28
CA LEU A 234 -5.87 -35.46 23.23
C LEU A 234 -4.82 -36.45 23.71
N LYS A 235 -5.13 -37.73 23.63
CA LYS A 235 -4.13 -38.78 23.81
C LYS A 235 -3.34 -38.94 22.51
N LEU A 236 -2.06 -38.69 22.54
CA LEU A 236 -1.18 -38.71 21.37
C LEU A 236 -0.95 -40.09 20.83
N THR A 237 -0.94 -40.26 19.52
CA THR A 237 -0.60 -41.51 18.83
C THR A 237 0.50 -41.27 17.78
N ASN A 238 1.21 -42.29 17.42
CA ASN A 238 2.28 -42.22 16.42
C ASN A 238 1.75 -42.13 14.96
N SER A 239 0.45 -42.26 14.75
CA SER A 239 -0.15 -42.23 13.41
C SER A 239 -0.41 -40.82 12.85
N GLY A 240 -0.08 -39.77 13.65
CA GLY A 240 -0.43 -38.40 13.30
C GLY A 240 -1.92 -38.11 13.55
N GLN A 241 -2.20 -37.00 14.18
CA GLN A 241 -3.58 -36.60 14.54
C GLN A 241 -3.83 -35.16 14.12
N THR A 242 -5.08 -34.85 13.74
CA THR A 242 -5.49 -33.48 13.47
C THR A 242 -6.80 -33.19 14.21
N VAL A 243 -6.80 -32.10 14.98
CA VAL A 243 -8.01 -31.55 15.62
C VAL A 243 -8.33 -30.26 14.91
N ILE A 244 -9.59 -30.10 14.47
CA ILE A 244 -10.03 -28.90 13.77
C ILE A 244 -11.14 -28.23 14.58
N TYR A 245 -10.90 -27.01 15.03
CA TYR A 245 -11.90 -26.13 15.62
C TYR A 245 -12.44 -25.20 14.54
N LYS A 246 -13.76 -25.21 14.35
CA LYS A 246 -14.45 -24.39 13.35
C LYS A 246 -15.04 -23.15 14.00
N PHE A 247 -14.81 -22.03 13.39
CA PHE A 247 -15.30 -20.72 13.82
C PHE A 247 -16.03 -20.03 12.68
N LYS A 248 -16.98 -19.19 13.05
CA LYS A 248 -17.69 -18.32 12.11
C LYS A 248 -17.29 -16.88 12.36
N ASP A 249 -17.03 -16.14 11.31
CA ASP A 249 -16.89 -14.69 11.38
C ASP A 249 -18.21 -14.04 11.77
N VAL A 250 -18.19 -13.21 12.79
CA VAL A 250 -19.34 -12.46 13.32
C VAL A 250 -19.10 -10.96 13.40
N GLN A 251 -17.96 -10.50 12.88
CA GLN A 251 -17.61 -9.10 12.81
C GLN A 251 -17.91 -8.55 11.42
N GLY A 252 -18.67 -7.47 11.35
CA GLY A 252 -18.89 -6.79 10.09
C GLY A 252 -17.69 -5.97 9.63
N PRO A 253 -17.57 -5.73 8.33
CA PRO A 253 -16.48 -4.93 7.73
C PRO A 253 -16.44 -3.51 8.31
N GLN A 254 -15.27 -2.90 8.28
CA GLN A 254 -15.09 -1.48 8.60
C GLN A 254 -15.10 -0.66 7.31
N ILE A 255 -15.78 0.50 7.36
CA ILE A 255 -15.89 1.44 6.24
C ILE A 255 -15.23 2.76 6.62
N SER A 256 -14.31 3.23 5.81
CA SER A 256 -13.66 4.53 5.96
C SER A 256 -13.95 5.41 4.74
N VAL A 257 -14.66 6.48 4.97
CA VAL A 257 -14.94 7.56 4.02
C VAL A 257 -15.39 8.78 4.84
N ASP A 258 -14.96 9.97 4.42
CA ASP A 258 -15.33 11.23 5.07
C ASP A 258 -16.29 12.03 4.20
N SER A 259 -17.02 12.96 4.82
CA SER A 259 -17.86 13.92 4.11
C SER A 259 -17.04 14.79 3.16
N GLN A 260 -17.62 15.11 2.02
CA GLN A 260 -16.96 15.75 0.89
C GLN A 260 -17.70 17.03 0.49
N THR A 261 -16.95 17.99 -0.05
CA THR A 261 -17.49 19.15 -0.75
C THR A 261 -16.90 19.20 -2.15
N ARG A 262 -17.73 19.39 -3.15
CA ARG A 262 -17.36 19.42 -4.57
C ARG A 262 -18.08 20.55 -5.30
N GLU A 263 -17.54 20.93 -6.46
CA GLU A 263 -18.06 21.99 -7.30
C GLU A 263 -19.02 21.43 -8.35
N VAL A 264 -20.18 22.06 -8.53
CA VAL A 264 -21.16 21.71 -9.58
C VAL A 264 -20.55 21.88 -10.97
N GLY A 265 -20.92 21.05 -11.91
CA GLY A 265 -20.46 21.13 -13.31
C GLY A 265 -18.97 20.82 -13.53
N LYS A 266 -18.24 20.42 -12.48
CA LYS A 266 -16.83 20.02 -12.57
C LYS A 266 -16.70 18.53 -12.30
N THR A 267 -15.92 17.84 -13.12
CA THR A 267 -15.56 16.44 -12.86
C THR A 267 -14.79 16.35 -11.56
N ILE A 268 -15.25 15.51 -10.64
CA ILE A 268 -14.63 15.38 -9.31
C ILE A 268 -13.37 14.52 -9.37
N ASN A 269 -12.42 14.80 -8.48
CA ASN A 269 -11.42 13.79 -8.13
C ASN A 269 -12.13 12.60 -7.48
N PRO A 270 -11.76 11.37 -7.83
CA PRO A 270 -12.41 10.17 -7.29
C PRO A 270 -12.44 10.18 -5.76
N ILE A 271 -13.60 9.86 -5.19
CA ILE A 271 -13.78 9.67 -3.76
C ILE A 271 -13.62 8.17 -3.49
N THR A 272 -12.58 7.77 -2.78
CA THR A 272 -12.30 6.38 -2.47
C THR A 272 -13.02 5.97 -1.19
N ILE A 273 -13.76 4.86 -1.25
CA ILE A 273 -14.32 4.20 -0.08
C ILE A 273 -13.37 3.05 0.29
N THR A 274 -12.76 3.15 1.47
CA THR A 274 -11.87 2.10 1.97
C THR A 274 -12.65 1.16 2.87
N THR A 275 -12.54 -0.14 2.59
CA THR A 275 -13.19 -1.19 3.36
C THR A 275 -12.17 -2.20 3.83
N THR A 276 -12.25 -2.63 5.09
CA THR A 276 -11.38 -3.65 5.68
C THR A 276 -12.21 -4.61 6.51
N ASP A 277 -11.71 -5.82 6.69
CA ASP A 277 -12.36 -6.82 7.49
C ASP A 277 -11.31 -7.67 8.25
N ASN A 278 -11.74 -8.37 9.30
CA ASN A 278 -10.91 -9.32 10.01
C ASN A 278 -10.65 -10.59 9.18
N SER A 279 -11.56 -10.96 8.30
CA SER A 279 -11.31 -11.98 7.26
C SER A 279 -10.59 -11.35 6.06
N LYS A 280 -9.92 -12.19 5.27
CA LYS A 280 -9.27 -11.76 4.01
C LYS A 280 -10.13 -12.05 2.79
N ASP A 281 -11.39 -12.35 3.01
CA ASP A 281 -12.32 -12.70 1.95
C ASP A 281 -12.83 -11.44 1.23
N VAL A 282 -13.45 -11.65 0.06
CA VAL A 282 -13.94 -10.56 -0.78
C VAL A 282 -15.08 -9.82 -0.10
N LEU A 283 -14.97 -8.50 -0.05
CA LEU A 283 -16.01 -7.59 0.43
C LEU A 283 -16.85 -7.08 -0.74
N THR A 284 -18.17 -6.99 -0.53
CA THR A 284 -19.10 -6.42 -1.50
C THR A 284 -19.62 -5.09 -0.97
N THR A 285 -19.38 -4.00 -1.70
CA THR A 285 -19.80 -2.65 -1.32
C THR A 285 -20.88 -2.15 -2.26
N THR A 286 -21.94 -1.55 -1.70
CA THR A 286 -22.99 -0.83 -2.43
C THR A 286 -23.12 0.58 -1.90
N VAL A 287 -23.44 1.52 -2.77
CA VAL A 287 -23.59 2.93 -2.44
C VAL A 287 -24.91 3.44 -2.98
N THR A 288 -25.68 4.12 -2.13
CA THR A 288 -26.96 4.72 -2.47
C THR A 288 -27.04 6.18 -2.04
N GLY A 289 -27.92 6.95 -2.65
CA GLY A 289 -28.13 8.36 -2.30
C GLY A 289 -27.06 9.30 -2.85
N LEU A 290 -26.39 8.96 -3.95
CA LEU A 290 -25.42 9.83 -4.59
C LEU A 290 -26.08 11.07 -5.20
N PRO A 291 -25.43 12.24 -5.18
CA PRO A 291 -25.83 13.40 -5.95
C PRO A 291 -25.97 13.08 -7.45
N SER A 292 -26.88 13.76 -8.12
CA SER A 292 -27.06 13.65 -9.57
C SER A 292 -25.74 13.91 -10.31
N GLY A 293 -25.40 13.04 -11.27
CA GLY A 293 -24.17 13.12 -12.05
C GLY A 293 -22.98 12.34 -11.45
N LEU A 294 -23.11 11.81 -10.23
CA LEU A 294 -22.10 10.95 -9.62
C LEU A 294 -22.55 9.48 -9.68
N SER A 295 -21.59 8.59 -9.82
CA SER A 295 -21.78 7.15 -9.83
C SER A 295 -20.68 6.44 -9.03
N PHE A 296 -21.01 5.24 -8.52
CA PHE A 296 -20.09 4.39 -7.79
C PHE A 296 -19.62 3.23 -8.67
N ASP A 297 -18.31 3.04 -8.74
CA ASP A 297 -17.68 1.89 -9.36
C ASP A 297 -17.27 0.88 -8.28
N GLN A 298 -17.94 -0.24 -8.25
CA GLN A 298 -17.69 -1.33 -7.29
C GLN A 298 -16.33 -2.01 -7.51
N THR A 299 -15.79 -1.96 -8.72
CA THR A 299 -14.49 -2.59 -9.03
C THR A 299 -13.33 -1.83 -8.39
N THR A 300 -13.43 -0.51 -8.38
CA THR A 300 -12.40 0.39 -7.83
C THR A 300 -12.76 0.94 -6.45
N ASN A 301 -13.98 0.69 -5.96
CA ASN A 301 -14.54 1.31 -4.76
C ASN A 301 -14.45 2.84 -4.76
N THR A 302 -14.72 3.47 -5.91
CA THR A 302 -14.63 4.92 -6.07
C THR A 302 -15.93 5.53 -6.56
N ILE A 303 -16.22 6.74 -6.09
CA ILE A 303 -17.29 7.60 -6.61
C ILE A 303 -16.65 8.60 -7.57
N THR A 304 -17.18 8.67 -8.78
CA THR A 304 -16.70 9.54 -9.86
C THR A 304 -17.86 10.22 -10.56
N GLY A 305 -17.56 11.18 -11.42
CA GLY A 305 -18.53 11.84 -12.27
C GLY A 305 -18.46 13.36 -12.19
N THR A 306 -19.51 14.01 -12.69
CA THR A 306 -19.66 15.47 -12.71
C THR A 306 -21.03 15.80 -12.11
N PRO A 307 -21.09 16.38 -10.90
CA PRO A 307 -22.35 16.68 -10.25
C PRO A 307 -23.10 17.81 -11.00
N SER A 308 -24.42 17.67 -11.13
CA SER A 308 -25.25 18.58 -11.93
C SER A 308 -26.15 19.48 -11.11
N GLU A 309 -26.29 19.26 -9.81
CA GLU A 309 -27.17 20.01 -8.92
C GLU A 309 -26.48 20.42 -7.64
N VAL A 310 -26.68 21.66 -7.21
CA VAL A 310 -26.22 22.22 -5.92
C VAL A 310 -27.07 21.64 -4.79
N GLY A 311 -26.47 21.26 -3.69
CA GLY A 311 -27.16 20.77 -2.52
C GLY A 311 -26.32 19.82 -1.69
N THR A 312 -26.82 19.45 -0.51
CA THR A 312 -26.18 18.45 0.37
C THR A 312 -26.99 17.17 0.34
N THR A 313 -26.33 16.07 0.06
CA THR A 313 -26.94 14.74 -0.03
C THR A 313 -26.29 13.81 0.98
N THR A 314 -27.11 13.04 1.71
CA THR A 314 -26.62 11.95 2.57
C THR A 314 -26.46 10.69 1.73
N VAL A 315 -25.24 10.18 1.70
CA VAL A 315 -24.84 8.98 0.99
C VAL A 315 -24.73 7.83 1.97
N THR A 316 -25.29 6.68 1.65
CA THR A 316 -25.23 5.45 2.45
C THR A 316 -24.35 4.43 1.75
N VAL A 317 -23.33 3.95 2.47
CA VAL A 317 -22.45 2.85 2.05
C VAL A 317 -22.79 1.63 2.86
N ASN A 318 -23.07 0.51 2.19
CA ASN A 318 -23.23 -0.80 2.82
C ASN A 318 -22.14 -1.72 2.31
N THR A 319 -21.40 -2.33 3.22
CA THR A 319 -20.40 -3.35 2.89
C THR A 319 -20.75 -4.65 3.57
N THR A 320 -20.71 -5.73 2.82
CA THR A 320 -21.03 -7.09 3.27
C THR A 320 -19.79 -7.97 3.07
N ASP A 321 -19.43 -8.75 4.09
CA ASP A 321 -18.38 -9.76 3.99
C ASP A 321 -18.88 -11.07 3.37
N ALA A 322 -17.99 -12.04 3.21
CA ALA A 322 -18.32 -13.34 2.64
C ALA A 322 -19.21 -14.20 3.55
N THR A 323 -19.28 -13.88 4.85
CA THR A 323 -20.09 -14.58 5.86
C THR A 323 -21.49 -13.99 5.97
N GLY A 324 -21.72 -12.81 5.39
CA GLY A 324 -22.99 -12.11 5.39
C GLY A 324 -23.15 -11.08 6.50
N ASN A 325 -22.07 -10.72 7.21
CA ASN A 325 -22.12 -9.60 8.15
C ASN A 325 -22.10 -8.29 7.34
N VAL A 326 -22.96 -7.35 7.73
CA VAL A 326 -23.16 -6.07 7.03
C VAL A 326 -22.80 -4.92 7.93
N THR A 327 -22.05 -3.97 7.42
CA THR A 327 -21.82 -2.66 8.03
C THR A 327 -22.37 -1.58 7.13
N SER A 328 -23.06 -0.61 7.73
CA SER A 328 -23.59 0.57 7.06
C SER A 328 -22.92 1.83 7.60
N LYS A 329 -22.49 2.72 6.71
CA LYS A 329 -21.97 4.04 7.07
C LYS A 329 -22.60 5.12 6.22
N GLN A 330 -22.94 6.23 6.85
CA GLN A 330 -23.42 7.43 6.17
C GLN A 330 -22.36 8.52 6.20
N PHE A 331 -22.31 9.29 5.12
CA PHE A 331 -21.53 10.52 5.01
C PHE A 331 -22.25 11.49 4.08
N THR A 332 -21.84 12.74 4.06
CA THR A 332 -22.49 13.74 3.21
C THR A 332 -21.59 14.14 2.04
N ILE A 333 -22.20 14.37 0.90
CA ILE A 333 -21.58 15.08 -0.23
C ILE A 333 -22.33 16.38 -0.43
N THR A 334 -21.61 17.49 -0.26
CA THR A 334 -22.12 18.84 -0.52
C THR A 334 -21.63 19.29 -1.88
N ILE A 335 -22.55 19.56 -2.78
CA ILE A 335 -22.26 20.18 -4.08
C ILE A 335 -22.57 21.66 -3.95
N GLN A 336 -21.55 22.47 -4.13
CA GLN A 336 -21.61 23.93 -4.09
C GLN A 336 -21.33 24.52 -5.46
N ASP A 337 -21.63 25.79 -5.59
CA ASP A 337 -21.25 26.60 -6.73
C ASP A 337 -20.58 27.88 -6.21
N THR A 338 -19.31 27.98 -6.45
CA THR A 338 -18.46 29.11 -6.01
C THR A 338 -17.83 29.85 -7.19
N ILE A 339 -18.14 29.42 -8.40
CA ILE A 339 -17.59 29.99 -9.63
C ILE A 339 -18.54 31.01 -10.18
N SER A 340 -18.04 32.22 -10.38
CA SER A 340 -18.83 33.31 -10.99
C SER A 340 -19.09 33.05 -12.47
N PRO A 341 -20.23 33.52 -13.00
CA PRO A 341 -20.58 33.31 -14.40
C PRO A 341 -19.59 34.00 -15.34
N VAL A 342 -19.39 33.42 -16.51
CA VAL A 342 -18.60 33.99 -17.60
C VAL A 342 -19.51 34.78 -18.52
N VAL A 343 -19.22 36.05 -18.68
CA VAL A 343 -20.06 37.01 -19.47
C VAL A 343 -19.34 37.32 -20.77
N ASN A 344 -20.11 37.30 -21.86
CA ASN A 344 -19.64 37.66 -23.18
C ASN A 344 -20.46 38.84 -23.73
N VAL A 345 -19.80 39.96 -23.89
CA VAL A 345 -20.33 41.17 -24.50
C VAL A 345 -19.17 41.99 -25.07
N THR A 346 -19.38 42.66 -26.18
CA THR A 346 -18.34 43.51 -26.79
C THR A 346 -17.97 44.66 -25.85
N PRO A 347 -16.69 44.88 -25.50
CA PRO A 347 -16.27 45.82 -24.45
C PRO A 347 -16.37 47.29 -24.86
N SER A 348 -16.46 47.58 -26.16
CA SER A 348 -16.63 48.93 -26.71
C SER A 348 -17.77 48.94 -27.72
N GLN A 349 -18.67 49.88 -27.57
CA GLN A 349 -19.86 50.09 -28.43
C GLN A 349 -19.99 51.57 -28.79
N ALA A 350 -20.51 51.82 -29.96
CA ALA A 350 -20.81 53.19 -30.40
C ALA A 350 -22.11 53.23 -31.23
N SER A 351 -22.83 54.33 -31.15
CA SER A 351 -24.00 54.59 -31.98
C SER A 351 -24.20 56.06 -32.20
N GLU A 352 -25.02 56.44 -33.21
CA GLU A 352 -25.36 57.78 -33.46
C GLU A 352 -26.58 58.21 -32.62
N VAL A 353 -26.59 59.49 -32.17
CA VAL A 353 -27.70 60.05 -31.42
C VAL A 353 -28.94 60.05 -32.30
N PHE A 354 -30.13 59.83 -31.73
CA PHE A 354 -31.46 59.76 -32.39
C PHE A 354 -31.57 58.62 -33.43
N THR A 355 -30.71 57.67 -33.45
CA THR A 355 -30.78 56.47 -34.30
C THR A 355 -31.00 55.23 -33.42
N PRO A 356 -32.05 54.43 -33.70
CA PRO A 356 -32.27 53.18 -32.98
C PRO A 356 -31.04 52.26 -33.09
N ILE A 357 -30.60 51.69 -31.99
CA ILE A 357 -29.49 50.80 -31.99
C ILE A 357 -29.89 49.36 -32.38
N ASN A 358 -28.99 48.61 -32.97
CA ASN A 358 -29.13 47.15 -33.00
C ASN A 358 -29.04 46.61 -31.57
N PRO A 359 -29.87 45.66 -31.16
CA PRO A 359 -29.82 45.09 -29.82
C PRO A 359 -28.41 44.59 -29.48
N ILE A 360 -27.88 45.01 -28.32
CA ILE A 360 -26.62 44.52 -27.78
C ILE A 360 -26.95 43.39 -26.83
N THR A 361 -26.76 42.17 -27.28
CA THR A 361 -27.07 40.97 -26.50
C THR A 361 -25.96 40.66 -25.50
N ILE A 362 -26.35 40.48 -24.24
CA ILE A 362 -25.47 40.00 -23.18
C ILE A 362 -25.68 38.51 -23.07
N THR A 363 -24.60 37.72 -23.30
CA THR A 363 -24.61 36.27 -23.12
C THR A 363 -23.75 35.88 -21.93
N ALA A 364 -24.20 34.90 -21.17
CA ALA A 364 -23.44 34.40 -20.04
C ALA A 364 -23.61 32.89 -19.93
N THR A 365 -22.57 32.26 -19.46
CA THR A 365 -22.56 30.84 -19.14
C THR A 365 -22.04 30.64 -17.72
N ASP A 366 -22.51 29.58 -17.09
CA ASP A 366 -22.08 29.20 -15.76
C ASP A 366 -21.84 27.68 -15.67
N ASN A 367 -20.97 27.27 -14.75
CA ASN A 367 -20.65 25.83 -14.54
C ASN A 367 -21.86 25.03 -14.04
N SER A 368 -22.79 25.66 -13.32
CA SER A 368 -24.03 25.02 -12.88
C SER A 368 -25.01 24.75 -14.02
N GLY A 369 -24.81 25.35 -15.19
CA GLY A 369 -25.74 25.27 -16.31
C GLY A 369 -27.10 25.98 -16.07
N LYS A 370 -27.23 26.70 -14.95
CA LYS A 370 -28.45 27.45 -14.60
C LYS A 370 -28.43 28.83 -15.24
N VAL A 371 -29.63 29.48 -15.25
CA VAL A 371 -29.80 30.80 -15.83
C VAL A 371 -29.02 31.84 -15.04
N VAL A 372 -28.29 32.70 -15.78
CA VAL A 372 -27.60 33.88 -15.24
C VAL A 372 -28.49 35.09 -15.45
N THR A 373 -28.67 35.90 -14.40
CA THR A 373 -29.45 37.15 -14.45
C THR A 373 -28.54 38.37 -14.55
N HIS A 374 -29.00 39.44 -15.16
CA HIS A 374 -28.20 40.65 -15.37
C HIS A 374 -28.88 41.89 -14.78
N THR A 375 -28.08 42.73 -14.16
CA THR A 375 -28.46 44.12 -13.80
C THR A 375 -27.56 45.07 -14.55
N VAL A 376 -28.14 46.01 -15.28
CA VAL A 376 -27.42 46.95 -16.14
C VAL A 376 -27.62 48.35 -15.66
N THR A 377 -26.53 49.09 -15.44
CA THR A 377 -26.52 50.48 -14.98
C THR A 377 -25.59 51.33 -15.86
N GLY A 378 -25.72 52.66 -15.79
CA GLY A 378 -24.89 53.57 -16.57
C GLY A 378 -25.25 53.66 -18.04
N LEU A 379 -26.46 53.24 -18.41
CA LEU A 379 -26.92 53.33 -19.78
C LEU A 379 -27.02 54.79 -20.24
N PRO A 380 -26.66 55.08 -21.51
CA PRO A 380 -26.97 56.35 -22.14
C PRO A 380 -28.47 56.67 -22.11
N GLN A 381 -28.79 57.94 -22.00
CA GLN A 381 -30.20 58.38 -22.03
C GLN A 381 -30.90 57.92 -23.33
N GLY A 382 -32.05 57.26 -23.19
CA GLY A 382 -32.80 56.67 -24.29
C GLY A 382 -32.54 55.18 -24.53
N LEU A 383 -31.52 54.61 -23.92
CA LEU A 383 -31.29 53.14 -23.89
C LEU A 383 -31.88 52.55 -22.64
N LYS A 384 -32.32 51.31 -22.77
CA LYS A 384 -32.81 50.47 -21.67
C LYS A 384 -32.31 49.02 -21.80
N PHE A 385 -32.26 48.33 -20.70
CA PHE A 385 -32.01 46.88 -20.67
C PHE A 385 -33.36 46.14 -20.71
N ASP A 386 -33.51 45.22 -21.66
CA ASP A 386 -34.64 44.31 -21.77
C ASP A 386 -34.21 42.94 -21.21
N ALA A 387 -34.66 42.62 -20.01
CA ALA A 387 -34.33 41.35 -19.34
C ALA A 387 -34.94 40.12 -20.02
N SER A 388 -36.00 40.30 -20.83
CA SER A 388 -36.63 39.17 -21.53
C SER A 388 -35.76 38.64 -22.69
N THR A 389 -34.96 39.51 -23.29
CA THR A 389 -34.06 39.20 -24.40
C THR A 389 -32.59 39.30 -24.00
N ASN A 390 -32.30 39.66 -22.75
CA ASN A 390 -30.95 39.97 -22.26
C ASN A 390 -30.19 40.96 -23.17
N SER A 391 -30.90 42.00 -23.66
CA SER A 391 -30.34 42.93 -24.62
C SER A 391 -30.51 44.38 -24.19
N ILE A 392 -29.53 45.22 -24.52
CA ILE A 392 -29.66 46.67 -24.45
C ILE A 392 -30.26 47.13 -25.74
N VAL A 393 -31.37 47.90 -25.64
CA VAL A 393 -32.17 48.36 -26.77
C VAL A 393 -32.53 49.82 -26.58
N GLY A 394 -32.98 50.48 -27.67
CA GLY A 394 -33.51 51.82 -27.62
C GLY A 394 -32.90 52.80 -28.64
N THR A 395 -33.09 54.09 -28.38
CA THR A 395 -32.58 55.18 -29.23
C THR A 395 -31.87 56.17 -28.29
N PRO A 396 -30.57 56.37 -28.39
CA PRO A 396 -29.83 57.27 -27.50
C PRO A 396 -30.21 58.71 -27.86
N THR A 397 -30.42 59.57 -26.84
CA THR A 397 -30.89 60.93 -27.00
C THR A 397 -29.86 62.00 -26.66
N GLN A 398 -28.69 61.61 -26.13
CA GLN A 398 -27.65 62.53 -25.73
C GLN A 398 -26.28 62.05 -26.22
N ILE A 399 -25.51 62.95 -26.83
CA ILE A 399 -24.12 62.71 -27.24
C ILE A 399 -23.22 62.63 -25.97
N GLY A 400 -22.28 61.74 -25.98
CA GLY A 400 -21.28 61.57 -24.89
C GLY A 400 -20.78 60.14 -24.72
N THR A 401 -19.85 59.99 -23.82
CA THR A 401 -19.29 58.71 -23.46
C THR A 401 -19.85 58.24 -22.12
N ASN A 402 -20.32 57.00 -22.08
CA ASN A 402 -20.87 56.37 -20.89
C ASN A 402 -20.10 55.08 -20.57
N THR A 403 -19.97 54.77 -19.30
CA THR A 403 -19.54 53.43 -18.85
C THR A 403 -20.77 52.67 -18.41
N ILE A 404 -21.15 51.68 -19.20
CA ILE A 404 -22.25 50.77 -18.84
C ILE A 404 -21.64 49.66 -17.96
N THR A 405 -22.24 49.46 -16.81
CA THR A 405 -21.85 48.37 -15.88
C THR A 405 -22.90 47.28 -15.88
N ILE A 406 -22.49 46.06 -16.18
CA ILE A 406 -23.32 44.87 -16.16
C ILE A 406 -22.89 44.04 -14.96
N GLU A 407 -23.75 43.82 -13.98
CA GLU A 407 -23.60 42.86 -12.92
C GLU A 407 -24.39 41.62 -13.30
N SER A 408 -23.67 40.52 -13.49
CA SER A 408 -24.25 39.22 -13.84
C SER A 408 -24.17 38.30 -12.65
N THR A 409 -25.30 37.73 -12.26
CA THR A 409 -25.40 36.88 -11.05
C THR A 409 -25.92 35.51 -11.47
N ASP A 410 -25.23 34.46 -11.05
CA ASP A 410 -25.69 33.10 -11.24
C ASP A 410 -26.78 32.70 -10.24
N ALA A 411 -27.23 31.43 -10.30
CA ALA A 411 -28.28 30.92 -9.43
C ALA A 411 -27.84 30.75 -7.98
N SER A 412 -26.54 30.69 -7.71
CA SER A 412 -25.95 30.53 -6.39
C SER A 412 -25.56 31.86 -5.74
N GLY A 413 -25.64 32.95 -6.49
CA GLY A 413 -25.37 34.32 -6.03
C GLY A 413 -23.94 34.80 -6.29
N ASN A 414 -23.13 34.06 -7.05
CA ASN A 414 -21.80 34.52 -7.46
C ASN A 414 -21.96 35.54 -8.59
N LYS A 415 -21.07 36.51 -8.61
CA LYS A 415 -21.24 37.70 -9.47
C LYS A 415 -20.02 37.96 -10.34
N THR A 416 -20.28 38.41 -11.56
CA THR A 416 -19.27 38.96 -12.46
C THR A 416 -19.70 40.38 -12.87
N THR A 417 -18.77 41.33 -12.76
CA THR A 417 -18.99 42.72 -13.21
C THR A 417 -18.26 42.92 -14.51
N THR A 418 -18.99 43.31 -15.54
CA THR A 418 -18.48 43.66 -16.88
C THR A 418 -18.76 45.12 -17.18
N LYS A 419 -17.82 45.82 -17.77
CA LYS A 419 -17.97 47.21 -18.18
C LYS A 419 -17.90 47.35 -19.68
N ILE A 420 -18.77 48.17 -20.25
CA ILE A 420 -18.78 48.56 -21.65
C ILE A 420 -18.51 50.04 -21.73
N ASN A 421 -17.55 50.47 -22.53
CA ASN A 421 -17.38 51.86 -22.95
C ASN A 421 -18.32 52.11 -24.09
N TYR A 422 -19.29 53.00 -23.89
CA TYR A 422 -20.30 53.31 -24.88
C TYR A 422 -20.19 54.77 -25.32
N GLU A 423 -20.01 54.98 -26.61
CA GLU A 423 -19.94 56.31 -27.20
C GLU A 423 -21.18 56.62 -28.03
N VAL A 424 -21.88 57.69 -27.70
CA VAL A 424 -22.96 58.28 -28.54
C VAL A 424 -22.34 59.39 -29.31
N THR A 425 -22.27 59.23 -30.64
CA THR A 425 -21.71 60.22 -31.56
C THR A 425 -22.79 61.09 -32.19
N ARG A 426 -22.37 62.10 -32.85
CA ARG A 426 -23.28 62.93 -33.68
C ARG A 426 -23.92 62.09 -34.79
N ASN A 427 -25.17 62.48 -35.16
CA ASN A 427 -25.81 61.82 -36.28
C ASN A 427 -25.23 62.36 -37.61
N SER A 428 -24.71 61.49 -38.44
CA SER A 428 -24.06 61.78 -39.70
C SER A 428 -25.04 62.37 -40.73
N ALA A 429 -26.31 62.02 -40.63
CA ALA A 429 -27.36 62.61 -41.52
C ALA A 429 -27.63 64.10 -41.26
N SER A 430 -27.36 64.61 -40.02
CA SER A 430 -27.46 66.00 -39.70
C SER A 430 -26.29 66.87 -40.19
N ASP A 431 -25.13 66.23 -40.44
CA ASP A 431 -23.94 66.92 -40.94
C ASP A 431 -24.05 67.31 -42.46
N SER A 432 -24.84 66.51 -43.19
CA SER A 432 -25.01 66.79 -44.64
C SER A 432 -25.78 68.09 -44.95
N THR A 433 -26.54 68.63 -43.98
CA THR A 433 -27.23 69.90 -44.11
C THR A 433 -26.44 71.12 -43.60
N SER A 434 -25.37 70.86 -42.80
CA SER A 434 -24.53 71.95 -42.25
C SER A 434 -23.24 72.21 -43.07
N THR A 435 -22.90 71.32 -44.00
CA THR A 435 -21.72 71.47 -44.86
C THR A 435 -21.75 72.65 -45.81
N SER A 436 -22.91 73.30 -46.04
CA SER A 436 -23.02 74.50 -46.82
C SER A 436 -22.69 75.80 -46.04
N ILE A 437 -22.58 75.76 -44.71
CA ILE A 437 -22.30 76.95 -43.89
C ILE A 437 -20.80 76.92 -43.36
N VAL A 438 -20.11 75.82 -43.40
CA VAL A 438 -18.81 75.68 -42.75
C VAL A 438 -17.59 75.83 -43.66
N ASN A 439 -17.80 76.04 -44.99
CA ASN A 439 -16.67 76.29 -45.91
C ASN A 439 -15.98 77.68 -45.75
N SER A 440 -16.43 78.48 -44.78
CA SER A 440 -15.77 79.76 -44.45
C SER A 440 -14.99 79.78 -43.12
N VAL A 441 -14.98 78.67 -42.36
CA VAL A 441 -14.29 78.59 -41.06
C VAL A 441 -13.19 77.53 -41.02
N SER A 442 -12.99 76.74 -42.06
CA SER A 442 -12.08 75.57 -42.06
C SER A 442 -10.57 75.84 -42.18
N THR A 443 -10.16 77.17 -42.19
CA THR A 443 -8.71 77.51 -42.25
C THR A 443 -8.02 77.66 -40.88
N SER A 444 -8.74 77.60 -39.77
CA SER A 444 -8.17 77.79 -38.42
C SER A 444 -8.14 76.57 -37.55
N ILE A 445 -8.58 75.41 -38.02
CA ILE A 445 -8.65 74.19 -37.19
C ILE A 445 -7.57 73.15 -37.60
N SER A 446 -6.82 73.32 -38.71
CA SER A 446 -5.82 72.37 -39.16
C SER A 446 -4.51 72.35 -38.28
N ASN A 447 -4.36 73.24 -37.31
CA ASN A 447 -3.20 73.28 -36.42
C ASN A 447 -3.39 72.57 -35.06
N SER A 448 -4.59 72.03 -34.73
CA SER A 448 -4.83 71.33 -33.45
C SER A 448 -4.77 69.81 -33.57
N THR A 449 -4.75 69.24 -34.75
CA THR A 449 -4.69 67.80 -34.98
C THR A 449 -3.29 67.20 -34.91
N SER A 450 -2.22 68.03 -35.09
CA SER A 450 -0.84 67.56 -34.98
C SER A 450 -0.35 67.34 -33.53
N LEU A 451 -1.04 67.96 -32.52
CA LEU A 451 -0.69 67.78 -31.11
C LEU A 451 -1.35 66.55 -30.48
N SER A 452 -2.45 66.04 -31.02
CA SER A 452 -3.08 64.83 -30.47
C SER A 452 -2.35 63.53 -30.90
N ASP A 453 -1.67 63.53 -32.07
CA ASP A 453 -0.98 62.34 -32.53
C ASP A 453 0.42 62.16 -31.88
N SER A 454 1.06 63.25 -31.41
CA SER A 454 2.29 63.20 -30.66
C SER A 454 2.10 62.70 -29.22
N VAL A 455 0.92 62.91 -28.60
CA VAL A 455 0.57 62.40 -27.28
C VAL A 455 0.22 60.91 -27.34
N LYS A 456 -0.40 60.44 -28.42
CA LYS A 456 -0.72 59.02 -28.61
C LYS A 456 0.56 58.19 -28.90
N ALA A 457 1.55 58.77 -29.58
CA ALA A 457 2.82 58.10 -29.83
C ALA A 457 3.69 57.95 -28.56
N SER A 458 3.65 58.91 -27.63
CA SER A 458 4.41 58.83 -26.37
C SER A 458 3.77 57.88 -25.33
N GLN A 459 2.45 57.63 -25.38
CA GLN A 459 1.79 56.66 -24.51
C GLN A 459 1.99 55.22 -24.99
N SER A 460 2.19 54.97 -26.29
CA SER A 460 2.47 53.62 -26.81
C SER A 460 3.90 53.16 -26.57
N LEU A 461 4.87 54.08 -26.33
CA LEU A 461 6.25 53.72 -25.98
C LEU A 461 6.45 53.36 -24.49
N SER A 462 5.65 53.95 -23.60
CA SER A 462 5.74 53.66 -22.15
C SER A 462 5.16 52.29 -21.76
N THR A 463 4.26 51.73 -22.57
CA THR A 463 3.67 50.41 -22.34
C THR A 463 4.56 49.24 -22.84
N LYS A 464 5.52 49.53 -23.72
CA LYS A 464 6.44 48.46 -24.20
C LYS A 464 7.65 48.23 -23.30
N GLU A 465 8.05 49.22 -22.48
CA GLU A 465 9.19 49.04 -21.54
C GLU A 465 8.82 48.32 -20.22
N SER A 466 7.54 48.28 -19.85
CA SER A 466 7.14 47.59 -18.62
C SER A 466 6.91 46.08 -18.74
N THR A 467 6.82 45.57 -19.98
CA THR A 467 6.62 44.12 -20.22
C THR A 467 7.90 43.31 -20.41
N SER A 468 9.05 43.95 -20.53
CA SER A 468 10.34 43.25 -20.74
C SER A 468 11.14 42.98 -19.44
N LYS A 469 10.68 43.40 -18.27
CA LYS A 469 11.39 43.21 -16.97
C LYS A 469 10.83 42.13 -16.04
N SER A 470 9.83 41.36 -16.45
CA SER A 470 9.24 40.34 -15.57
C SER A 470 9.53 38.88 -15.96
N LEU A 471 10.53 38.64 -16.84
CA LEU A 471 10.85 37.28 -17.32
C LEU A 471 12.32 36.85 -17.03
N SER A 472 12.90 37.29 -15.94
CA SER A 472 14.18 36.75 -15.47
C SER A 472 14.11 36.40 -13.99
N GLY A 473 13.58 35.22 -13.67
CA GLY A 473 13.54 34.74 -12.29
C GLY A 473 12.80 33.43 -12.11
N LEU A 474 13.15 32.40 -12.85
CA LEU A 474 12.84 31.02 -12.52
C LEU A 474 14.10 30.19 -12.69
N SER A 475 14.84 30.07 -11.62
CA SER A 475 15.91 29.10 -11.48
C SER A 475 15.36 27.80 -10.95
N LEU A 476 15.60 26.70 -11.68
CA LEU A 476 15.40 25.33 -11.28
C LEU A 476 16.14 25.04 -9.97
N ILE A 477 15.48 24.35 -9.06
CA ILE A 477 16.15 23.50 -8.07
C ILE A 477 15.62 22.09 -8.25
N HIS A 478 16.51 21.18 -8.68
CA HIS A 478 16.37 19.75 -8.56
C HIS A 478 16.82 19.33 -7.16
N ILE A 479 16.04 18.57 -6.49
CA ILE A 479 16.48 17.47 -5.60
C ILE A 479 15.55 16.30 -5.84
#